data_e3feb26c6612b708c4a8805b1ff98e5e
#
_entry.id   e3feb26c6612b708c4a8805b1ff98e5e
#
_cell.length_a   1.000
_cell.length_b   1.000
_cell.length_c   1.000
_cell.angle_alpha   90.00
_cell.angle_beta   90.00
_cell.angle_gamma   90.00
#
_symmetry.space_group_name_H-M   'P 1'
#
loop_
_entity.id
_entity.type
_entity.pdbx_description
1 polymer ?
#
loop_
_entity_poly.entity_id
_entity_poly.type
_entity_poly.pdbx_seq_one_letter_code
_entity_poly.pdbx_strand_id
1 'polypeptide(L)'
;MNTHTNERRGAVIFLISVLLFAQSAAAAGDAEQGKELGFTCMGCHGIDGYRNAYPSFRVPKLAGQQAAYIESALRAYRDGARSHPTMKAQASSLTDQDIDNLIAWIAGGGDARDTATAESAARVAPAATCIACHGADGEGVIPQPPTLAGQEVDYLEYALHQYKDGTRGGTVMTAFAASLSDADIAQLAKFYGSQDGLKTLQQ
;
A
#
# COMPACT_ATOMS: atom_id res chain seq x y z
N MET A 1 -22.90 -86.78 -13.31
CA MET A 1 -22.77 -85.81 -14.37
C MET A 1 -22.68 -84.45 -13.67
N ASN A 2 -21.45 -84.00 -13.43
CA ASN A 2 -21.15 -82.70 -12.77
C ASN A 2 -20.72 -81.69 -13.77
N THR A 3 -21.45 -80.64 -13.90
CA THR A 3 -21.01 -79.47 -14.70
C THR A 3 -20.53 -78.40 -13.74
N HIS A 4 -19.21 -78.19 -13.68
CA HIS A 4 -18.59 -77.09 -12.98
C HIS A 4 -18.62 -75.83 -13.87
N THR A 5 -19.41 -74.84 -13.50
CA THR A 5 -19.33 -73.50 -14.08
C THR A 5 -18.27 -72.70 -13.35
N ASN A 6 -17.23 -72.31 -14.09
CA ASN A 6 -16.07 -71.53 -13.65
C ASN A 6 -16.39 -70.04 -13.80
N GLU A 7 -16.79 -69.34 -12.73
CA GLU A 7 -16.97 -67.92 -12.70
C GLU A 7 -15.61 -67.23 -12.54
N ARG A 8 -15.12 -66.65 -13.63
CA ARG A 8 -13.98 -65.74 -13.58
C ARG A 8 -14.42 -64.37 -13.08
N ARG A 9 -14.10 -64.08 -11.82
CA ARG A 9 -14.26 -62.74 -11.23
C ARG A 9 -13.16 -61.84 -11.76
N GLY A 10 -13.45 -61.01 -12.77
CA GLY A 10 -12.60 -59.93 -13.22
C GLY A 10 -12.55 -58.80 -12.20
N ALA A 11 -11.42 -58.65 -11.54
CA ALA A 11 -11.16 -57.48 -10.69
C ALA A 11 -10.89 -56.26 -11.57
N VAL A 12 -11.82 -55.33 -11.61
CA VAL A 12 -11.60 -53.99 -12.27
C VAL A 12 -10.88 -53.12 -11.27
N ILE A 13 -9.59 -52.91 -11.49
CA ILE A 13 -8.79 -51.98 -10.72
C ILE A 13 -9.06 -50.57 -11.26
N PHE A 14 -9.83 -49.77 -10.51
CA PHE A 14 -9.99 -48.36 -10.74
C PHE A 14 -8.72 -47.64 -10.28
N LEU A 15 -7.86 -47.26 -11.21
CA LEU A 15 -6.75 -46.32 -11.00
C LEU A 15 -7.34 -44.92 -10.83
N ILE A 16 -7.52 -44.46 -9.60
CA ILE A 16 -7.86 -43.07 -9.29
C ILE A 16 -6.56 -42.27 -9.43
N SER A 17 -6.39 -41.60 -10.57
CA SER A 17 -5.34 -40.61 -10.76
C SER A 17 -5.70 -39.37 -9.92
N VAL A 18 -5.08 -39.26 -8.74
CA VAL A 18 -5.14 -38.01 -7.94
C VAL A 18 -4.25 -36.99 -8.64
N LEU A 19 -4.84 -36.11 -9.43
CA LEU A 19 -4.20 -34.90 -9.91
C LEU A 19 -3.96 -34.00 -8.69
N LEU A 20 -2.75 -34.02 -8.16
CA LEU A 20 -2.24 -33.02 -7.22
C LEU A 20 -2.16 -31.69 -7.97
N PHE A 21 -3.20 -30.87 -7.86
CA PHE A 21 -3.07 -29.46 -8.16
C PHE A 21 -2.12 -28.86 -7.09
N ALA A 22 -0.87 -28.69 -7.45
CA ALA A 22 0.04 -27.84 -6.70
C ALA A 22 -0.52 -26.43 -6.79
N GLN A 23 -1.30 -26.02 -5.77
CA GLN A 23 -1.61 -24.61 -5.58
C GLN A 23 -0.26 -23.97 -5.25
N SER A 24 0.26 -23.20 -6.20
CA SER A 24 1.34 -22.24 -5.91
C SER A 24 0.77 -21.26 -4.91
N ALA A 25 1.02 -21.50 -3.62
CA ALA A 25 0.88 -20.44 -2.63
C ALA A 25 1.79 -19.32 -3.12
N ALA A 26 1.22 -18.14 -3.38
CA ALA A 26 2.03 -16.96 -3.62
C ALA A 26 3.01 -16.88 -2.44
N ALA A 27 4.29 -16.93 -2.73
CA ALA A 27 5.30 -16.85 -1.69
C ALA A 27 5.14 -15.50 -1.00
N ALA A 28 5.09 -15.49 0.32
CA ALA A 28 5.14 -14.23 1.07
C ALA A 28 6.39 -13.45 0.63
N GLY A 29 6.28 -12.12 0.52
CA GLY A 29 7.41 -11.29 0.09
C GLY A 29 8.63 -11.46 1.00
N ASP A 30 9.81 -11.42 0.40
CA ASP A 30 11.10 -11.50 1.08
C ASP A 30 11.63 -10.07 1.32
N ALA A 31 11.76 -9.67 2.58
CA ALA A 31 12.18 -8.32 2.94
C ALA A 31 13.64 -8.02 2.57
N GLU A 32 14.54 -9.00 2.57
CA GLU A 32 15.94 -8.82 2.16
C GLU A 32 16.02 -8.59 0.65
N GLN A 33 15.31 -9.38 -0.14
CA GLN A 33 15.19 -9.12 -1.58
C GLN A 33 14.50 -7.78 -1.84
N GLY A 34 13.47 -7.43 -1.06
CA GLY A 34 12.81 -6.13 -1.13
C GLY A 34 13.76 -4.97 -0.87
N LYS A 35 14.67 -5.12 0.10
CA LYS A 35 15.71 -4.13 0.41
C LYS A 35 16.72 -3.97 -0.74
N GLU A 36 17.16 -5.07 -1.34
CA GLU A 36 18.06 -5.04 -2.51
C GLU A 36 17.38 -4.36 -3.71
N LEU A 37 16.15 -4.74 -4.04
CA LEU A 37 15.35 -4.12 -5.10
C LEU A 37 15.09 -2.64 -4.82
N GLY A 38 14.86 -2.29 -3.56
CA GLY A 38 14.58 -0.94 -3.08
C GLY A 38 15.79 0.00 -3.08
N PHE A 39 16.98 -0.45 -3.48
CA PHE A 39 18.18 0.40 -3.51
C PHE A 39 17.97 1.68 -4.32
N THR A 40 17.30 1.59 -5.47
CA THR A 40 16.99 2.78 -6.29
C THR A 40 15.94 3.69 -5.64
N CYS A 41 15.06 3.14 -4.81
CA CYS A 41 14.06 3.91 -4.07
C CYS A 41 14.71 4.81 -3.01
N MET A 42 15.81 4.33 -2.41
CA MET A 42 16.58 5.04 -1.39
C MET A 42 17.15 6.37 -1.88
N GLY A 43 17.42 6.52 -3.19
CA GLY A 43 17.92 7.77 -3.78
C GLY A 43 16.97 8.96 -3.62
N CYS A 44 15.69 8.69 -3.34
CA CYS A 44 14.67 9.71 -3.10
C CYS A 44 13.99 9.49 -1.73
N HIS A 45 13.48 8.29 -1.47
CA HIS A 45 12.70 7.97 -0.26
C HIS A 45 13.56 7.67 0.98
N GLY A 46 14.88 7.53 0.82
CA GLY A 46 15.84 7.36 1.91
C GLY A 46 16.54 8.66 2.35
N ILE A 47 16.19 9.80 1.75
CA ILE A 47 16.80 11.10 2.07
C ILE A 47 15.75 11.99 2.74
N ASP A 48 15.99 12.31 4.01
CA ASP A 48 15.06 13.13 4.77
C ASP A 48 14.88 14.52 4.15
N GLY A 49 13.63 14.96 4.01
CA GLY A 49 13.28 16.26 3.43
C GLY A 49 13.59 16.41 1.93
N TYR A 50 13.98 15.35 1.21
CA TYR A 50 14.25 15.42 -0.23
C TYR A 50 13.03 15.89 -1.01
N ARG A 51 13.25 16.78 -2.00
CA ARG A 51 12.17 17.43 -2.74
C ARG A 51 12.21 17.09 -4.23
N ASN A 52 11.03 16.89 -4.79
CA ASN A 52 10.85 16.92 -6.25
C ASN A 52 11.21 18.30 -6.82
N ALA A 53 11.69 18.29 -8.06
CA ALA A 53 11.96 19.54 -8.76
C ALA A 53 10.68 20.20 -9.30
N TYR A 54 9.77 19.39 -9.86
CA TYR A 54 8.51 19.88 -10.41
C TYR A 54 7.46 18.75 -10.49
N PRO A 55 6.26 18.94 -9.90
CA PRO A 55 5.93 19.98 -8.93
C PRO A 55 6.78 19.85 -7.67
N SER A 56 7.03 20.97 -6.98
CA SER A 56 7.92 20.98 -5.83
C SER A 56 7.18 20.59 -4.55
N PHE A 57 7.37 19.35 -4.09
CA PHE A 57 6.95 18.86 -2.78
C PHE A 57 7.99 17.85 -2.26
N ARG A 58 8.00 17.59 -0.95
CA ARG A 58 8.88 16.56 -0.38
C ARG A 58 8.47 15.19 -0.83
N VAL A 59 9.46 14.36 -1.16
CA VAL A 59 9.23 12.96 -1.50
C VAL A 59 8.63 12.24 -0.28
N PRO A 60 7.51 11.51 -0.45
CA PRO A 60 6.80 10.94 0.68
C PRO A 60 7.60 9.88 1.43
N LYS A 61 7.43 9.86 2.74
CA LYS A 61 7.95 8.83 3.63
C LYS A 61 7.21 7.51 3.39
N LEU A 62 7.92 6.40 3.43
CA LEU A 62 7.38 5.09 3.10
C LEU A 62 7.51 4.06 4.24
N ALA A 63 8.54 4.14 5.09
CA ALA A 63 8.75 3.14 6.14
C ALA A 63 7.56 3.13 7.11
N GLY A 64 6.97 1.95 7.31
CA GLY A 64 5.77 1.75 8.12
C GLY A 64 4.45 2.04 7.42
N GLN A 65 4.44 2.17 6.09
CA GLN A 65 3.21 2.33 5.32
C GLN A 65 2.42 1.02 5.25
N GLN A 66 1.10 1.10 5.13
CA GLN A 66 0.21 -0.04 5.01
C GLN A 66 0.54 -0.88 3.77
N ALA A 67 0.73 -2.20 3.96
CA ALA A 67 1.10 -3.13 2.90
C ALA A 67 0.16 -3.09 1.69
N ALA A 68 -1.15 -3.14 1.92
CA ALA A 68 -2.16 -3.09 0.86
C ALA A 68 -2.15 -1.75 0.09
N TYR A 69 -1.78 -0.66 0.76
CA TYR A 69 -1.64 0.63 0.09
C TYR A 69 -0.36 0.69 -0.77
N ILE A 70 0.76 0.16 -0.29
CA ILE A 70 2.00 0.06 -1.09
C ILE A 70 1.73 -0.74 -2.36
N GLU A 71 1.08 -1.91 -2.22
CA GLU A 71 0.70 -2.75 -3.35
C GLU A 71 -0.13 -1.97 -4.38
N SER A 72 -1.24 -1.40 -3.94
CA SER A 72 -2.14 -0.67 -4.82
C SER A 72 -1.46 0.52 -5.51
N ALA A 73 -0.58 1.23 -4.79
CA ALA A 73 0.14 2.37 -5.33
C ALA A 73 1.18 1.97 -6.37
N LEU A 74 2.00 0.93 -6.11
CA LEU A 74 3.02 0.44 -7.06
C LEU A 74 2.37 -0.12 -8.32
N ARG A 75 1.30 -0.92 -8.19
CA ARG A 75 0.53 -1.40 -9.34
C ARG A 75 -0.06 -0.26 -10.13
N ALA A 76 -0.68 0.74 -9.48
CA ALA A 76 -1.26 1.89 -10.15
C ALA A 76 -0.21 2.74 -10.90
N TYR A 77 1.01 2.87 -10.38
CA TYR A 77 2.11 3.51 -11.11
C TYR A 77 2.56 2.67 -12.29
N ARG A 78 2.76 1.36 -12.12
CA ARG A 78 3.15 0.42 -13.17
C ARG A 78 2.16 0.44 -14.33
N ASP A 79 0.89 0.37 -14.00
CA ASP A 79 -0.20 0.29 -14.98
C ASP A 79 -0.60 1.67 -15.56
N GLY A 80 -0.07 2.75 -15.00
CA GLY A 80 -0.33 4.13 -15.44
C GLY A 80 -1.63 4.73 -14.93
N ALA A 81 -2.36 4.05 -14.05
CA ALA A 81 -3.57 4.55 -13.41
C ALA A 81 -3.29 5.69 -12.41
N ARG A 82 -2.07 5.77 -11.88
CA ARG A 82 -1.58 6.88 -11.06
C ARG A 82 -0.47 7.62 -11.79
N SER A 83 -0.70 8.91 -12.04
CA SER A 83 0.24 9.73 -12.81
C SER A 83 1.37 10.26 -11.92
N HIS A 84 2.61 9.85 -12.21
CA HIS A 84 3.86 10.45 -11.72
C HIS A 84 5.00 9.88 -12.56
N PRO A 85 5.62 10.67 -13.47
CA PRO A 85 6.58 10.13 -14.43
C PRO A 85 7.72 9.33 -13.83
N THR A 86 8.34 9.84 -12.75
CA THR A 86 9.44 9.15 -12.07
C THR A 86 8.97 7.83 -11.46
N MET A 87 7.82 7.84 -10.74
CA MET A 87 7.33 6.61 -10.12
C MET A 87 6.83 5.59 -11.15
N LYS A 88 6.27 6.04 -12.27
CA LYS A 88 5.95 5.16 -13.39
C LYS A 88 7.20 4.50 -13.96
N ALA A 89 8.28 5.26 -14.16
CA ALA A 89 9.55 4.70 -14.63
C ALA A 89 10.11 3.66 -13.66
N GLN A 90 10.10 3.94 -12.35
CA GLN A 90 10.57 3.01 -11.32
C GLN A 90 9.70 1.75 -11.22
N ALA A 91 8.38 1.87 -11.36
CA ALA A 91 7.46 0.75 -11.20
C ALA A 91 7.30 -0.11 -12.46
N SER A 92 7.61 0.41 -13.65
CA SER A 92 7.29 -0.20 -14.94
C SER A 92 7.90 -1.59 -15.16
N SER A 93 9.04 -1.89 -14.55
CA SER A 93 9.74 -3.17 -14.66
C SER A 93 9.46 -4.13 -13.50
N LEU A 94 8.73 -3.71 -12.47
CA LEU A 94 8.47 -4.56 -11.31
C LEU A 94 7.50 -5.70 -11.67
N THR A 95 7.88 -6.91 -11.34
CA THR A 95 6.99 -8.07 -11.32
C THR A 95 6.08 -8.02 -10.09
N ASP A 96 5.08 -8.88 -10.03
CA ASP A 96 4.24 -9.00 -8.83
C ASP A 96 5.06 -9.47 -7.63
N GLN A 97 6.01 -10.38 -7.82
CA GLN A 97 6.91 -10.84 -6.75
C GLN A 97 7.84 -9.72 -6.26
N ASP A 98 8.33 -8.85 -7.15
CA ASP A 98 9.12 -7.68 -6.74
C ASP A 98 8.31 -6.73 -5.88
N ILE A 99 7.03 -6.52 -6.22
CA ILE A 99 6.11 -5.72 -5.42
C ILE A 99 5.91 -6.35 -4.05
N ASP A 100 5.69 -7.67 -3.97
CA ASP A 100 5.52 -8.38 -2.69
C ASP A 100 6.78 -8.27 -1.82
N ASN A 101 7.96 -8.40 -2.40
CA ASN A 101 9.24 -8.24 -1.71
C ASN A 101 9.42 -6.80 -1.19
N LEU A 102 9.13 -5.80 -2.01
CA LEU A 102 9.18 -4.39 -1.61
C LEU A 102 8.19 -4.08 -0.47
N ILE A 103 6.99 -4.66 -0.50
CA ILE A 103 6.00 -4.53 0.56
C ILE A 103 6.56 -5.09 1.87
N ALA A 104 7.13 -6.30 1.84
CA ALA A 104 7.69 -6.94 3.03
C ALA A 104 8.77 -6.07 3.69
N TRP A 105 9.61 -5.41 2.90
CA TRP A 105 10.63 -4.48 3.41
C TRP A 105 10.03 -3.16 3.92
N ILE A 106 9.22 -2.48 3.12
CA ILE A 106 8.71 -1.13 3.41
C ILE A 106 7.73 -1.15 4.58
N ALA A 107 6.78 -2.10 4.61
CA ALA A 107 5.78 -2.19 5.66
C ALA A 107 6.40 -2.68 7.00
N GLY A 108 7.45 -3.52 6.93
CA GLY A 108 8.17 -4.01 8.11
C GLY A 108 9.04 -2.96 8.81
N GLY A 109 9.30 -1.82 8.17
CA GLY A 109 10.14 -0.74 8.71
C GLY A 109 9.45 0.21 9.69
N GLY A 110 8.23 -0.10 10.15
CA GLY A 110 7.49 0.72 11.12
C GLY A 110 7.63 0.21 12.54
N ASP A 111 8.04 1.08 13.46
CA ASP A 111 8.03 0.79 14.90
C ASP A 111 6.62 0.87 15.49
N ALA A 112 6.40 0.20 16.64
CA ALA A 112 5.19 0.41 17.44
C ALA A 112 5.12 1.88 17.88
N ARG A 113 3.95 2.51 17.71
CA ARG A 113 3.77 3.96 17.88
C ARG A 113 2.80 4.26 19.00
N ASP A 114 3.02 5.40 19.65
CA ASP A 114 2.05 5.99 20.55
C ASP A 114 0.92 6.63 19.72
N THR A 115 -0.29 6.15 19.91
CA THR A 115 -1.46 6.63 19.15
C THR A 115 -1.98 7.94 19.72
N ALA A 116 -2.24 8.92 18.83
CA ALA A 116 -2.96 10.14 19.21
C ALA A 116 -4.40 9.80 19.65
N THR A 117 -4.93 10.60 20.56
CA THR A 117 -6.30 10.39 21.04
C THR A 117 -7.33 10.90 20.03
N ALA A 118 -8.51 10.30 20.01
CA ALA A 118 -9.65 10.77 19.20
C ALA A 118 -10.00 12.24 19.50
N GLU A 119 -9.68 12.73 20.70
CA GLU A 119 -9.89 14.11 21.13
C GLU A 119 -9.00 15.11 20.36
N SER A 120 -7.75 14.76 20.03
CA SER A 120 -6.86 15.62 19.24
C SER A 120 -7.37 15.82 17.80
N ALA A 121 -7.90 14.77 17.19
CA ALA A 121 -8.49 14.82 15.85
C ALA A 121 -9.82 15.58 15.82
N ALA A 122 -10.64 15.48 16.86
CA ALA A 122 -11.90 16.20 16.94
C ALA A 122 -11.74 17.73 16.97
N ARG A 123 -10.55 18.24 17.31
CA ARG A 123 -10.23 19.68 17.25
C ARG A 123 -9.97 20.21 15.84
N VAL A 124 -9.81 19.32 14.87
CA VAL A 124 -9.61 19.66 13.46
C VAL A 124 -10.90 19.33 12.73
N ALA A 125 -11.80 20.32 12.61
CA ALA A 125 -13.15 20.12 12.08
C ALA A 125 -13.22 19.31 10.76
N PRO A 126 -12.37 19.56 9.74
CA PRO A 126 -12.39 18.76 8.52
C PRO A 126 -11.92 17.32 8.70
N ALA A 127 -11.26 16.96 9.82
CA ALA A 127 -10.81 15.59 10.04
C ALA A 127 -11.92 14.61 10.44
N ALA A 128 -13.08 15.08 10.88
CA ALA A 128 -14.17 14.27 11.40
C ALA A 128 -14.61 13.14 10.44
N THR A 129 -14.64 13.41 9.14
CA THR A 129 -14.98 12.41 8.11
C THR A 129 -13.81 11.50 7.72
N CYS A 130 -12.58 11.91 7.99
CA CYS A 130 -11.37 11.19 7.62
C CYS A 130 -11.04 10.09 8.64
N ILE A 131 -11.40 10.31 9.92
CA ILE A 131 -11.11 9.44 11.07
C ILE A 131 -11.64 8.02 10.86
N ALA A 132 -12.80 7.86 10.23
CA ALA A 132 -13.42 6.55 10.04
C ALA A 132 -12.54 5.56 9.27
N CYS A 133 -11.69 6.06 8.38
CA CYS A 133 -10.78 5.24 7.58
C CYS A 133 -9.31 5.42 7.99
N HIS A 134 -8.88 6.66 8.19
CA HIS A 134 -7.47 6.96 8.46
C HIS A 134 -7.10 6.96 9.95
N GLY A 135 -8.06 6.76 10.84
CA GLY A 135 -7.83 6.85 12.28
C GLY A 135 -7.72 8.30 12.79
N ALA A 136 -7.89 8.46 14.09
CA ALA A 136 -7.76 9.78 14.75
C ALA A 136 -6.32 10.28 14.73
N ASP A 137 -5.37 9.34 14.74
CA ASP A 137 -3.93 9.55 14.70
C ASP A 137 -3.34 9.53 13.28
N GLY A 138 -4.10 9.04 12.29
CA GLY A 138 -3.65 8.89 10.93
C GLY A 138 -2.96 7.55 10.63
N GLU A 139 -3.01 6.57 11.56
CA GLU A 139 -2.41 5.24 11.35
C GLU A 139 -3.24 4.32 10.45
N GLY A 140 -4.51 4.68 10.25
CA GLY A 140 -5.48 3.85 9.54
C GLY A 140 -6.13 2.79 10.44
N VAL A 141 -7.44 2.61 10.29
CA VAL A 141 -8.22 1.63 11.08
C VAL A 141 -8.51 0.33 10.33
N ILE A 142 -8.25 0.32 9.01
CA ILE A 142 -8.42 -0.84 8.12
C ILE A 142 -7.22 -0.94 7.18
N PRO A 143 -6.87 -2.14 6.67
CA PRO A 143 -5.62 -2.35 5.94
C PRO A 143 -5.42 -1.55 4.65
N GLN A 144 -6.48 -1.02 4.05
CA GLN A 144 -6.41 -0.34 2.75
C GLN A 144 -6.12 1.16 2.78
N PRO A 145 -6.70 1.97 3.70
CA PRO A 145 -6.35 3.37 3.79
C PRO A 145 -4.89 3.54 4.18
N PRO A 146 -4.17 4.46 3.54
CA PRO A 146 -2.78 4.69 3.90
C PRO A 146 -2.65 5.31 5.29
N THR A 147 -1.55 5.00 5.95
CA THR A 147 -1.04 5.77 7.08
C THR A 147 -0.73 7.19 6.60
N LEU A 148 -1.28 8.18 7.31
CA LEU A 148 -1.07 9.62 7.08
C LEU A 148 -0.16 10.24 8.13
N ALA A 149 -0.11 9.63 9.32
CA ALA A 149 0.71 10.08 10.45
C ALA A 149 2.18 10.24 10.04
N GLY A 150 2.77 11.38 10.37
CA GLY A 150 4.16 11.68 10.11
C GLY A 150 4.53 11.92 8.64
N GLN A 151 3.56 11.87 7.72
CA GLN A 151 3.81 12.12 6.30
C GLN A 151 4.18 13.58 6.05
N GLU A 152 4.92 13.85 4.99
CA GLU A 152 5.29 15.20 4.59
C GLU A 152 4.06 16.08 4.30
N VAL A 153 3.98 17.22 4.98
CA VAL A 153 2.82 18.13 4.92
C VAL A 153 2.52 18.56 3.49
N ASP A 154 3.54 19.02 2.76
CA ASP A 154 3.39 19.49 1.38
C ASP A 154 3.04 18.36 0.39
N TYR A 155 3.45 17.11 0.68
CA TYR A 155 2.98 15.95 -0.07
C TYR A 155 1.50 15.64 0.22
N LEU A 156 1.06 15.74 1.47
CA LEU A 156 -0.36 15.54 1.82
C LEU A 156 -1.24 16.60 1.16
N GLU A 157 -0.82 17.88 1.17
CA GLU A 157 -1.51 18.95 0.47
C GLU A 157 -1.60 18.66 -1.04
N TYR A 158 -0.48 18.31 -1.66
CA TYR A 158 -0.42 17.96 -3.08
C TYR A 158 -1.35 16.80 -3.41
N ALA A 159 -1.33 15.72 -2.61
CA ALA A 159 -2.18 14.56 -2.84
C ALA A 159 -3.68 14.88 -2.71
N LEU A 160 -4.07 15.69 -1.73
CA LEU A 160 -5.47 16.12 -1.54
C LEU A 160 -5.94 17.00 -2.71
N HIS A 161 -5.10 17.92 -3.20
CA HIS A 161 -5.41 18.70 -4.39
C HIS A 161 -5.59 17.82 -5.63
N GLN A 162 -4.73 16.81 -5.83
CA GLN A 162 -4.86 15.87 -6.94
C GLN A 162 -6.15 15.03 -6.86
N TYR A 163 -6.61 14.67 -5.67
CA TYR A 163 -7.90 14.01 -5.50
C TYR A 163 -9.06 14.98 -5.79
N LYS A 164 -8.95 16.24 -5.31
CA LYS A 164 -9.97 17.28 -5.50
C LYS A 164 -10.16 17.63 -6.97
N ASP A 165 -9.09 17.74 -7.74
CA ASP A 165 -9.12 18.08 -9.17
C ASP A 165 -9.29 16.86 -10.10
N GLY A 166 -9.29 15.64 -9.53
CA GLY A 166 -9.49 14.39 -10.26
C GLY A 166 -8.26 13.87 -11.00
N THR A 167 -7.10 14.53 -10.95
CA THR A 167 -5.85 14.06 -11.58
C THR A 167 -5.33 12.79 -10.93
N ARG A 168 -5.70 12.53 -9.67
CA ARG A 168 -5.54 11.27 -8.96
C ARG A 168 -6.91 10.64 -8.74
N GLY A 169 -7.49 10.11 -9.83
CA GLY A 169 -8.84 9.57 -9.83
C GLY A 169 -8.93 8.10 -9.40
N GLY A 170 -10.15 7.55 -9.53
CA GLY A 170 -10.41 6.13 -9.35
C GLY A 170 -10.47 5.63 -7.91
N THR A 171 -10.54 6.53 -6.92
CA THR A 171 -10.60 6.18 -5.49
C THR A 171 -11.74 6.90 -4.79
N VAL A 172 -12.14 6.38 -3.61
CA VAL A 172 -13.12 7.04 -2.72
C VAL A 172 -12.66 8.44 -2.29
N MET A 173 -11.35 8.69 -2.27
CA MET A 173 -10.77 9.97 -1.86
C MET A 173 -11.15 11.13 -2.79
N THR A 174 -11.43 10.88 -4.06
CA THR A 174 -11.93 11.92 -4.98
C THR A 174 -13.23 12.54 -4.48
N ALA A 175 -14.17 11.71 -4.00
CA ALA A 175 -15.44 12.19 -3.46
C ALA A 175 -15.24 12.97 -2.15
N PHE A 176 -14.38 12.48 -1.26
CA PHE A 176 -14.10 13.17 0.02
C PHE A 176 -13.34 14.48 -0.17
N ALA A 177 -12.40 14.55 -1.10
CA ALA A 177 -11.60 15.74 -1.34
C ALA A 177 -12.36 16.84 -2.11
N ALA A 178 -13.38 16.47 -2.89
CA ALA A 178 -14.11 17.42 -3.75
C ALA A 178 -14.71 18.61 -3.01
N SER A 179 -15.14 18.42 -1.75
CA SER A 179 -15.77 19.46 -0.93
C SER A 179 -14.80 20.26 -0.06
N LEU A 180 -13.51 19.85 0.02
CA LEU A 180 -12.52 20.52 0.87
C LEU A 180 -12.14 21.89 0.29
N SER A 181 -12.09 22.91 1.13
CA SER A 181 -11.43 24.16 0.79
C SER A 181 -9.90 24.01 0.88
N ASP A 182 -9.17 24.94 0.30
CA ASP A 182 -7.69 24.93 0.38
C ASP A 182 -7.23 25.11 1.85
N ALA A 183 -7.99 25.84 2.66
CA ALA A 183 -7.74 25.97 4.09
C ALA A 183 -7.95 24.64 4.84
N ASP A 184 -8.98 23.85 4.48
CA ASP A 184 -9.20 22.51 5.04
C ASP A 184 -8.05 21.56 4.66
N ILE A 185 -7.62 21.60 3.41
CA ILE A 185 -6.50 20.80 2.91
C ILE A 185 -5.23 21.10 3.70
N ALA A 186 -4.88 22.39 3.85
CA ALA A 186 -3.70 22.79 4.61
C ALA A 186 -3.80 22.38 6.10
N GLN A 187 -4.98 22.51 6.70
CA GLN A 187 -5.21 22.11 8.08
C GLN A 187 -5.09 20.61 8.30
N LEU A 188 -5.68 19.80 7.41
CA LEU A 188 -5.60 18.34 7.44
C LEU A 188 -4.16 17.85 7.24
N ALA A 189 -3.46 18.40 6.25
CA ALA A 189 -2.08 18.04 5.95
C ALA A 189 -1.16 18.34 7.15
N LYS A 190 -1.32 19.52 7.76
CA LYS A 190 -0.56 19.89 8.96
C LYS A 190 -0.89 18.97 10.14
N PHE A 191 -2.17 18.65 10.35
CA PHE A 191 -2.60 17.81 11.46
C PHE A 191 -1.96 16.41 11.36
N TYR A 192 -2.20 15.69 10.26
CA TYR A 192 -1.67 14.35 10.09
C TYR A 192 -0.14 14.31 9.94
N GLY A 193 0.44 15.29 9.24
CA GLY A 193 1.90 15.38 9.10
C GLY A 193 2.65 15.64 10.40
N SER A 194 1.98 16.20 11.43
CA SER A 194 2.57 16.46 12.74
C SER A 194 2.46 15.29 13.73
N GLN A 195 1.72 14.23 13.38
CA GLN A 195 1.64 13.03 14.21
C GLN A 195 2.94 12.21 14.10
N ASP A 196 3.23 11.41 15.12
CA ASP A 196 4.30 10.40 14.97
C ASP A 196 3.79 9.26 14.08
N GLY A 197 4.60 8.85 13.11
CA GLY A 197 4.14 7.91 12.10
C GLY A 197 5.24 7.51 11.13
N LEU A 198 4.94 7.63 9.84
CA LEU A 198 5.83 7.25 8.74
C LEU A 198 7.23 7.84 8.87
N LYS A 199 8.23 7.05 8.51
CA LYS A 199 9.64 7.44 8.50
C LYS A 199 10.20 7.37 7.07
N THR A 200 11.31 8.06 6.88
CA THR A 200 12.19 7.91 5.71
C THR A 200 12.73 6.49 5.68
N LEU A 201 12.84 5.87 4.51
CA LEU A 201 13.42 4.52 4.38
C LEU A 201 14.86 4.50 4.93
N GLN A 202 15.22 3.40 5.57
CA GLN A 202 16.57 3.15 6.08
C GLN A 202 17.17 1.89 5.42
N GLN A 203 18.49 1.88 5.27
CA GLN A 203 19.22 0.69 4.79
C GLN A 203 19.33 -0.38 5.86
#